data_59a8f73256475667a45d12229b3be0b9
#
_entry.id   59a8f73256475667a45d12229b3be0b9
#
_cell.length_a   1.000
_cell.length_b   1.000
_cell.length_c   1.000
_cell.angle_alpha   90.00
_cell.angle_beta   90.00
_cell.angle_gamma   90.00
#
_symmetry.space_group_name_H-M   'P 1'
#
loop_
_entity.id
_entity.type
_entity.pdbx_description
1 polymer ?
#
loop_
_entity_poly.entity_id
_entity_poly.type
_entity_poly.pdbx_seq_one_letter_code
_entity_poly.pdbx_strand_id
1 'polypeptide(L)'
;MFVGKLPDLAFHSTVTSATVVGLDMDIKKRIEGKEEWMSARCFVFDGTLSHETVLRGTVGILFADPGSEIGAILANEAGPSGLSENPSWAPELIATCFEILNTAPEGYPNVLGKSFPFNRLAPLKNILEDDRLIHVLRKLVEYPEENVNVEELAEEIGMSSSWLQHEFKNVVGLPIRAFRKWFRIKSAVIALKRGASLADAALAAGFYDQAHFTNMFREIFGISPSAVFGKGETIHWYIQNEEMEKILNPLRKIPS
;
A
#
# COMPACT_ATOMS: atom_id res chain seq x y z
N MET A 1 3.80 -6.20 -0.33
CA MET A 1 4.61 -6.50 0.87
C MET A 1 6.09 -6.46 0.52
N PHE A 2 6.91 -6.05 1.43
CA PHE A 2 8.36 -5.92 1.32
C PHE A 2 8.99 -6.63 2.53
N VAL A 3 10.10 -7.37 2.34
CA VAL A 3 10.89 -7.94 3.42
C VAL A 3 12.38 -7.76 3.11
N GLY A 4 13.13 -7.14 4.01
CA GLY A 4 14.56 -6.88 3.82
C GLY A 4 15.11 -5.79 4.72
N LYS A 5 16.30 -5.30 4.40
CA LYS A 5 16.92 -4.17 5.10
C LYS A 5 16.62 -2.88 4.37
N LEU A 6 16.26 -1.86 5.12
CA LEU A 6 16.08 -0.49 4.64
C LEU A 6 16.84 0.49 5.50
N PRO A 7 17.32 1.61 4.96
CA PRO A 7 17.75 2.72 5.78
C PRO A 7 16.57 3.34 6.52
N ASP A 8 16.89 4.24 7.46
CA ASP A 8 15.88 5.00 8.19
C ASP A 8 14.99 5.80 7.23
N LEU A 9 13.71 5.89 7.56
CA LEU A 9 12.71 6.60 6.75
C LEU A 9 12.50 7.99 7.33
N ALA A 10 12.69 9.01 6.51
CA ALA A 10 12.40 10.40 6.85
C ALA A 10 10.89 10.60 7.08
N PHE A 11 10.47 11.75 7.59
CA PHE A 11 9.06 12.08 7.74
C PHE A 11 8.29 11.90 6.43
N HIS A 12 7.24 11.09 6.49
CA HIS A 12 6.39 10.75 5.37
C HIS A 12 5.00 10.30 5.85
N SER A 13 4.04 10.27 4.93
CA SER A 13 2.74 9.64 5.14
C SER A 13 2.44 8.69 3.98
N THR A 14 2.05 7.46 4.28
CA THR A 14 1.95 6.39 3.27
C THR A 14 0.74 6.49 2.34
N VAL A 15 -0.17 7.45 2.57
CA VAL A 15 -1.44 7.61 1.82
C VAL A 15 -2.41 6.45 2.06
N THR A 16 -1.93 5.26 2.40
CA THR A 16 -2.74 4.07 2.66
C THR A 16 -2.35 3.43 3.98
N SER A 17 -3.26 2.61 4.52
CA SER A 17 -2.96 1.85 5.74
C SER A 17 -1.80 0.90 5.51
N ALA A 18 -0.93 0.80 6.50
CA ALA A 18 0.24 -0.05 6.42
C ALA A 18 0.63 -0.61 7.79
N THR A 19 1.46 -1.65 7.77
CA THR A 19 2.11 -2.17 8.96
C THR A 19 3.59 -2.41 8.70
N VAL A 20 4.40 -2.19 9.73
CA VAL A 20 5.83 -2.47 9.73
C VAL A 20 6.19 -3.33 10.92
N VAL A 21 6.93 -4.41 10.67
CA VAL A 21 7.44 -5.32 11.70
C VAL A 21 8.96 -5.40 11.67
N GLY A 22 9.59 -5.34 12.84
CA GLY A 22 11.02 -5.62 12.99
C GLY A 22 11.25 -7.12 13.16
N LEU A 23 12.11 -7.73 12.35
CA LEU A 23 12.39 -9.16 12.45
C LEU A 23 13.48 -9.46 13.48
N ASP A 24 14.50 -8.62 13.56
CA ASP A 24 15.65 -8.80 14.45
C ASP A 24 15.47 -8.02 15.77
N MET A 25 14.89 -6.82 15.70
CA MET A 25 14.76 -5.91 16.83
C MET A 25 13.56 -5.00 16.72
N ASP A 26 13.31 -4.22 17.76
CA ASP A 26 12.25 -3.22 17.78
C ASP A 26 12.54 -2.09 16.80
N ILE A 27 11.47 -1.55 16.24
CA ILE A 27 11.45 -0.38 15.39
C ILE A 27 11.20 0.83 16.27
N LYS A 28 11.86 1.95 15.98
CA LYS A 28 11.54 3.23 16.60
C LYS A 28 10.79 4.12 15.65
N LYS A 29 9.73 4.75 16.14
CA LYS A 29 8.88 5.64 15.35
C LYS A 29 8.61 6.93 16.10
N ARG A 30 8.60 8.06 15.39
CA ARG A 30 8.23 9.36 15.92
C ARG A 30 7.20 10.03 15.01
N ILE A 31 6.15 10.57 15.61
CA ILE A 31 5.10 11.30 14.90
C ILE A 31 5.55 12.74 14.68
N GLU A 32 5.25 13.30 13.54
CA GLU A 32 5.54 14.70 13.23
C GLU A 32 4.90 15.64 14.26
N GLY A 33 5.69 16.61 14.75
CA GLY A 33 5.27 17.52 15.80
C GLY A 33 5.33 16.96 17.23
N LYS A 34 5.75 15.70 17.42
CA LYS A 34 6.03 15.11 18.75
C LYS A 34 7.52 14.88 18.92
N GLU A 35 8.02 15.07 20.15
CA GLU A 35 9.44 14.83 20.48
C GLU A 35 9.69 13.37 20.90
N GLU A 36 8.67 12.69 21.40
CA GLU A 36 8.74 11.34 21.97
C GLU A 36 8.89 10.26 20.88
N TRP A 37 9.87 9.37 21.10
CA TRP A 37 10.05 8.17 20.30
C TRP A 37 9.33 6.98 20.93
N MET A 38 8.49 6.33 20.16
CA MET A 38 7.88 5.03 20.48
C MET A 38 8.79 3.91 20.02
N SER A 39 8.77 2.78 20.72
CA SER A 39 9.55 1.58 20.38
C SER A 39 8.67 0.35 20.49
N ALA A 40 8.49 -0.37 19.37
CA ALA A 40 7.68 -1.57 19.33
C ALA A 40 8.17 -2.54 18.26
N ARG A 41 7.79 -3.80 18.38
CA ARG A 41 8.08 -4.83 17.38
C ARG A 41 7.25 -4.68 16.12
N CYS A 42 6.05 -4.15 16.25
CA CYS A 42 5.11 -3.92 15.16
C CYS A 42 4.40 -2.59 15.35
N PHE A 43 4.28 -1.83 14.27
CA PHE A 43 3.41 -0.66 14.19
C PHE A 43 2.40 -0.83 13.06
N VAL A 44 1.17 -0.42 13.32
CA VAL A 44 0.10 -0.30 12.31
C VAL A 44 -0.31 1.16 12.23
N PHE A 45 -0.51 1.69 11.02
CA PHE A 45 -0.90 3.08 10.81
C PHE A 45 -1.84 3.23 9.62
N ASP A 46 -2.71 4.22 9.67
CA ASP A 46 -3.80 4.43 8.71
C ASP A 46 -3.38 5.18 7.41
N GLY A 47 -2.13 5.61 7.34
CA GLY A 47 -1.58 6.31 6.17
C GLY A 47 -1.75 7.83 6.19
N THR A 48 -2.58 8.40 7.08
CA THR A 48 -2.75 9.87 7.20
C THR A 48 -1.70 10.49 8.12
N LEU A 49 -1.11 9.67 8.97
CA LEU A 49 -0.18 10.09 10.01
C LEU A 49 1.22 10.31 9.44
N SER A 50 1.72 11.54 9.50
CA SER A 50 3.12 11.81 9.15
C SER A 50 4.06 11.36 10.27
N HIS A 51 5.04 10.53 9.91
CA HIS A 51 5.96 9.93 10.87
C HIS A 51 7.33 9.66 10.24
N GLU A 52 8.36 9.62 11.08
CA GLU A 52 9.66 9.08 10.71
C GLU A 52 9.91 7.75 11.42
N THR A 53 10.76 6.91 10.84
CA THR A 53 10.99 5.56 11.34
C THR A 53 12.47 5.22 11.30
N VAL A 54 13.04 4.80 12.44
CA VAL A 54 14.38 4.26 12.54
C VAL A 54 14.32 2.74 12.39
N LEU A 55 14.91 2.24 11.32
CA LEU A 55 14.92 0.84 10.94
C LEU A 55 16.32 0.26 11.14
N ARG A 56 16.49 -0.54 12.16
CA ARG A 56 17.75 -1.27 12.41
C ARG A 56 17.51 -2.75 12.21
N GLY A 57 18.25 -3.39 11.28
CA GLY A 57 18.07 -4.80 10.97
C GLY A 57 17.09 -5.06 9.83
N THR A 58 16.54 -6.26 9.81
CA THR A 58 15.59 -6.72 8.79
C THR A 58 14.17 -6.39 9.19
N VAL A 59 13.39 -5.90 8.26
CA VAL A 59 11.99 -5.49 8.48
C VAL A 59 11.06 -6.11 7.46
N GLY A 60 9.81 -6.31 7.85
CA GLY A 60 8.71 -6.56 6.94
C GLY A 60 7.80 -5.33 6.89
N ILE A 61 7.42 -4.88 5.70
CA ILE A 61 6.47 -3.78 5.52
C ILE A 61 5.35 -4.23 4.58
N LEU A 62 4.12 -4.11 5.04
CA LEU A 62 2.92 -4.36 4.25
C LEU A 62 2.18 -3.05 4.02
N PHE A 63 2.03 -2.66 2.77
CA PHE A 63 1.13 -1.59 2.35
C PHE A 63 -0.13 -2.21 1.79
N ALA A 64 -1.28 -1.82 2.30
CA ALA A 64 -2.56 -2.27 1.78
C ALA A 64 -3.06 -1.35 0.66
N ASP A 65 -3.68 -1.91 -0.37
CA ASP A 65 -4.34 -1.08 -1.37
C ASP A 65 -5.54 -0.35 -0.75
N PRO A 66 -5.76 0.94 -1.06
CA PRO A 66 -6.91 1.68 -0.59
C PRO A 66 -8.22 1.03 -1.06
N GLY A 67 -9.20 0.91 -0.17
CA GLY A 67 -10.46 0.23 -0.45
C GLY A 67 -10.38 -1.30 -0.40
N SER A 68 -9.20 -1.89 -0.13
CA SER A 68 -9.05 -3.33 0.06
C SER A 68 -9.49 -3.77 1.47
N GLU A 69 -9.82 -5.04 1.60
CA GLU A 69 -10.17 -5.66 2.89
C GLU A 69 -9.02 -5.52 3.90
N ILE A 70 -7.78 -5.79 3.49
CA ILE A 70 -6.60 -5.62 4.34
C ILE A 70 -6.45 -4.15 4.77
N GLY A 71 -6.68 -3.21 3.86
CA GLY A 71 -6.64 -1.78 4.18
C GLY A 71 -7.64 -1.39 5.27
N ALA A 72 -8.86 -1.91 5.20
CA ALA A 72 -9.89 -1.67 6.20
C ALA A 72 -9.55 -2.34 7.56
N ILE A 73 -8.98 -3.54 7.54
CA ILE A 73 -8.50 -4.23 8.75
C ILE A 73 -7.40 -3.41 9.43
N LEU A 74 -6.39 -2.96 8.68
CA LEU A 74 -5.29 -2.17 9.23
C LEU A 74 -5.76 -0.80 9.74
N ALA A 75 -6.69 -0.14 9.04
CA ALA A 75 -7.28 1.13 9.49
C ALA A 75 -8.06 0.95 10.80
N ASN A 76 -8.83 -0.14 10.92
CA ASN A 76 -9.55 -0.46 12.16
C ASN A 76 -8.59 -0.76 13.31
N GLU A 77 -7.49 -1.48 13.06
CA GLU A 77 -6.46 -1.77 14.06
C GLU A 77 -5.75 -0.50 14.52
N ALA A 78 -5.42 0.42 13.60
CA ALA A 78 -4.83 1.72 13.93
C ALA A 78 -5.77 2.59 14.79
N GLY A 79 -7.07 2.40 14.66
CA GLY A 79 -8.09 3.07 15.43
C GLY A 79 -8.13 4.59 15.26
N PRO A 80 -8.83 5.30 16.16
CA PRO A 80 -9.00 6.76 16.05
C PRO A 80 -7.70 7.58 16.17
N SER A 81 -6.65 6.99 16.77
CA SER A 81 -5.32 7.63 16.86
C SER A 81 -4.53 7.57 15.56
N GLY A 82 -4.96 6.73 14.62
CA GLY A 82 -4.24 6.43 13.38
C GLY A 82 -2.98 5.58 13.58
N LEU A 83 -2.74 5.06 14.80
CA LEU A 83 -1.55 4.28 15.15
C LEU A 83 -1.88 3.24 16.24
N SER A 84 -1.41 2.00 16.04
CA SER A 84 -1.44 0.92 17.03
C SER A 84 -0.07 0.23 17.09
N GLU A 85 0.24 -0.34 18.26
CA GLU A 85 1.49 -1.03 18.55
C GLU A 85 1.23 -2.49 18.92
N ASN A 86 2.07 -3.39 18.41
CA ASN A 86 2.09 -4.80 18.75
C ASN A 86 0.70 -5.49 18.74
N PRO A 87 -0.07 -5.42 17.64
CA PRO A 87 -1.35 -6.10 17.54
C PRO A 87 -1.18 -7.62 17.75
N SER A 88 -2.24 -8.30 18.15
CA SER A 88 -2.21 -9.73 18.50
C SER A 88 -1.72 -10.65 17.38
N TRP A 89 -1.90 -10.24 16.12
CA TRP A 89 -1.45 -10.97 14.92
C TRP A 89 0.00 -10.66 14.50
N ALA A 90 0.69 -9.72 15.17
CA ALA A 90 2.06 -9.34 14.81
C ALA A 90 3.05 -10.52 14.79
N PRO A 91 3.02 -11.47 15.75
CA PRO A 91 3.90 -12.65 15.71
C PRO A 91 3.70 -13.51 14.45
N GLU A 92 2.47 -13.65 13.96
CA GLU A 92 2.17 -14.42 12.74
C GLU A 92 2.72 -13.70 11.49
N LEU A 93 2.62 -12.37 11.42
CA LEU A 93 3.20 -11.60 10.33
C LEU A 93 4.73 -11.67 10.33
N ILE A 94 5.36 -11.64 11.51
CA ILE A 94 6.81 -11.81 11.65
C ILE A 94 7.23 -13.20 11.14
N ALA A 95 6.51 -14.26 11.53
CA ALA A 95 6.76 -15.61 11.04
C ALA A 95 6.63 -15.72 9.52
N THR A 96 5.59 -15.12 8.95
CA THR A 96 5.38 -15.03 7.49
C THR A 96 6.57 -14.34 6.79
N CYS A 97 7.10 -13.26 7.38
CA CYS A 97 8.27 -12.56 6.83
C CYS A 97 9.53 -13.45 6.84
N PHE A 98 9.75 -14.23 7.90
CA PHE A 98 10.86 -15.19 7.94
C PHE A 98 10.70 -16.31 6.91
N GLU A 99 9.49 -16.80 6.68
CA GLU A 99 9.24 -17.78 5.61
C GLU A 99 9.56 -17.18 4.23
N ILE A 100 9.18 -15.93 3.96
CA ILE A 100 9.50 -15.23 2.69
C ILE A 100 11.01 -15.10 2.49
N LEU A 101 11.77 -14.75 3.54
CA LEU A 101 13.24 -14.64 3.45
C LEU A 101 13.90 -15.97 3.06
N ASN A 102 13.29 -17.10 3.42
CA ASN A 102 13.81 -18.44 3.16
C ASN A 102 13.17 -19.12 1.92
N THR A 103 12.33 -18.41 1.17
CA THR A 103 11.58 -18.93 0.03
C THR A 103 11.99 -18.20 -1.24
N ALA A 104 12.13 -18.92 -2.36
CA ALA A 104 12.32 -18.29 -3.66
C ALA A 104 11.06 -17.49 -4.07
N PRO A 105 11.19 -16.44 -4.89
CA PRO A 105 10.07 -15.55 -5.23
C PRO A 105 8.82 -16.26 -5.76
N GLU A 106 8.99 -17.36 -6.49
CA GLU A 106 7.91 -18.15 -7.04
C GLU A 106 7.05 -18.82 -5.95
N GLY A 107 7.61 -19.01 -4.76
CA GLY A 107 6.93 -19.62 -3.60
C GLY A 107 6.14 -18.62 -2.74
N TYR A 108 6.33 -17.29 -2.92
CA TYR A 108 5.67 -16.28 -2.09
C TYR A 108 4.14 -16.38 -2.05
N PRO A 109 3.43 -16.65 -3.19
CA PRO A 109 1.98 -16.85 -3.14
C PRO A 109 1.55 -17.96 -2.18
N ASN A 110 2.30 -19.07 -2.15
CA ASN A 110 2.01 -20.20 -1.25
C ASN A 110 2.24 -19.84 0.22
N VAL A 111 3.33 -19.11 0.53
CA VAL A 111 3.60 -18.63 1.88
C VAL A 111 2.48 -17.71 2.35
N LEU A 112 2.13 -16.71 1.55
CA LEU A 112 1.08 -15.76 1.88
C LEU A 112 -0.30 -16.42 1.95
N GLY A 113 -0.59 -17.39 1.10
CA GLY A 113 -1.85 -18.15 1.14
C GLY A 113 -2.03 -18.99 2.41
N LYS A 114 -0.94 -19.48 3.02
CA LYS A 114 -0.99 -20.36 4.21
C LYS A 114 -0.79 -19.62 5.52
N SER A 115 0.19 -18.75 5.59
CA SER A 115 0.73 -18.20 6.83
C SER A 115 0.35 -16.73 7.06
N PHE A 116 -0.30 -16.10 6.09
CA PHE A 116 -0.64 -14.68 6.19
C PHE A 116 -1.76 -14.45 7.20
N PRO A 117 -1.56 -13.63 8.24
CA PRO A 117 -2.50 -13.52 9.36
C PRO A 117 -3.89 -13.05 8.94
N PHE A 118 -3.97 -12.21 7.91
CA PHE A 118 -5.24 -11.62 7.45
C PHE A 118 -6.15 -12.60 6.68
N ASN A 119 -5.62 -13.74 6.21
CA ASN A 119 -6.44 -14.79 5.58
C ASN A 119 -7.47 -15.42 6.53
N ARG A 120 -7.29 -15.26 7.85
CA ARG A 120 -8.16 -15.83 8.89
C ARG A 120 -9.15 -14.84 9.46
N LEU A 121 -9.01 -13.56 9.10
CA LEU A 121 -9.94 -12.54 9.57
C LEU A 121 -11.21 -12.61 8.73
N ALA A 122 -12.36 -12.41 9.38
CA ALA A 122 -13.64 -12.44 8.70
C ALA A 122 -13.67 -11.34 7.61
N PRO A 123 -14.16 -11.68 6.39
CA PRO A 123 -14.29 -10.69 5.34
C PRO A 123 -15.18 -9.54 5.83
N LEU A 124 -14.70 -8.32 5.65
CA LEU A 124 -15.54 -7.15 5.81
C LEU A 124 -16.60 -7.20 4.70
N LYS A 125 -17.87 -6.90 5.03
CA LYS A 125 -18.95 -6.84 4.04
C LYS A 125 -18.51 -6.04 2.83
N ASN A 126 -18.87 -6.52 1.63
CA ASN A 126 -18.57 -5.85 0.36
C ASN A 126 -18.74 -4.34 0.49
N ILE A 127 -17.62 -3.63 0.46
CA ILE A 127 -17.57 -2.18 0.65
C ILE A 127 -18.15 -1.45 -0.57
N LEU A 128 -18.27 -2.15 -1.70
CA LEU A 128 -18.68 -1.58 -2.99
C LEU A 128 -19.91 -2.33 -3.53
N GLU A 129 -21.08 -1.71 -3.34
CA GLU A 129 -22.35 -2.16 -3.93
C GLU A 129 -22.78 -1.28 -5.13
N ASP A 130 -22.13 -0.11 -5.34
CA ASP A 130 -22.48 0.84 -6.39
C ASP A 130 -21.63 0.59 -7.65
N ASP A 131 -22.26 0.06 -8.70
CA ASP A 131 -21.62 -0.23 -9.99
C ASP A 131 -20.95 1.01 -10.62
N ARG A 132 -21.43 2.21 -10.33
CA ARG A 132 -20.84 3.48 -10.80
C ARG A 132 -19.48 3.72 -10.17
N LEU A 133 -19.37 3.51 -8.86
CA LEU A 133 -18.08 3.61 -8.15
C LEU A 133 -17.12 2.51 -8.56
N ILE A 134 -17.62 1.29 -8.78
CA ILE A 134 -16.83 0.17 -9.31
C ILE A 134 -16.25 0.53 -10.67
N HIS A 135 -17.03 1.15 -11.56
CA HIS A 135 -16.57 1.62 -12.86
C HIS A 135 -15.42 2.64 -12.73
N VAL A 136 -15.58 3.66 -11.89
CA VAL A 136 -14.56 4.67 -11.64
C VAL A 136 -13.29 4.05 -11.05
N LEU A 137 -13.43 3.18 -10.05
CA LEU A 137 -12.30 2.47 -9.43
C LEU A 137 -11.53 1.64 -10.45
N ARG A 138 -12.25 0.87 -11.28
CA ARG A 138 -11.64 0.05 -12.33
C ARG A 138 -10.79 0.91 -13.26
N LYS A 139 -11.33 2.02 -13.75
CA LYS A 139 -10.61 2.93 -14.63
C LYS A 139 -9.34 3.48 -13.99
N LEU A 140 -9.41 3.92 -12.72
CA LEU A 140 -8.28 4.45 -11.98
C LEU A 140 -7.18 3.40 -11.69
N VAL A 141 -7.55 2.13 -11.58
CA VAL A 141 -6.62 1.02 -11.30
C VAL A 141 -5.99 0.47 -12.57
N GLU A 142 -6.79 0.28 -13.64
CA GLU A 142 -6.34 -0.29 -14.90
C GLU A 142 -5.50 0.70 -15.73
N TYR A 143 -5.80 2.00 -15.62
CA TYR A 143 -5.16 3.07 -16.39
C TYR A 143 -4.63 4.19 -15.46
N PRO A 144 -3.72 3.88 -14.52
CA PRO A 144 -3.23 4.85 -13.56
C PRO A 144 -2.43 5.99 -14.20
N GLU A 145 -1.86 5.76 -15.41
CA GLU A 145 -1.13 6.75 -16.20
C GLU A 145 -2.04 7.81 -16.82
N GLU A 146 -3.30 7.49 -17.07
CA GLU A 146 -4.24 8.43 -17.67
C GLU A 146 -4.56 9.61 -16.75
N ASN A 147 -4.59 10.81 -17.34
CA ASN A 147 -4.87 12.07 -16.64
C ASN A 147 -6.34 12.47 -16.75
N VAL A 148 -7.26 11.49 -16.62
CA VAL A 148 -8.71 11.76 -16.63
C VAL A 148 -9.06 12.67 -15.46
N ASN A 149 -9.76 13.77 -15.72
CA ASN A 149 -10.20 14.68 -14.68
C ASN A 149 -11.47 14.12 -13.94
N VAL A 150 -11.78 14.70 -12.79
CA VAL A 150 -12.91 14.22 -11.98
C VAL A 150 -14.25 14.51 -12.66
N GLU A 151 -14.32 15.58 -13.43
CA GLU A 151 -15.48 16.00 -14.19
C GLU A 151 -15.83 14.96 -15.26
N GLU A 152 -14.84 14.49 -16.03
CA GLU A 152 -15.02 13.42 -17.02
C GLU A 152 -15.46 12.11 -16.38
N LEU A 153 -14.83 11.72 -15.26
CA LEU A 153 -15.23 10.51 -14.54
C LEU A 153 -16.68 10.59 -14.02
N ALA A 154 -17.09 11.76 -13.54
CA ALA A 154 -18.43 11.98 -13.04
C ALA A 154 -19.48 11.96 -14.19
N GLU A 155 -19.14 12.55 -15.34
CA GLU A 155 -19.97 12.54 -16.54
C GLU A 155 -20.19 11.11 -17.06
N GLU A 156 -19.14 10.29 -17.11
CA GLU A 156 -19.24 8.88 -17.55
C GLU A 156 -20.24 8.06 -16.73
N ILE A 157 -20.44 8.38 -15.45
CA ILE A 157 -21.38 7.70 -14.56
C ILE A 157 -22.70 8.45 -14.35
N GLY A 158 -22.89 9.59 -15.06
CA GLY A 158 -24.11 10.40 -14.99
C GLY A 158 -24.30 11.11 -13.65
N MET A 159 -23.20 11.48 -12.95
CA MET A 159 -23.22 12.13 -11.64
C MET A 159 -22.48 13.47 -11.67
N SER A 160 -22.68 14.29 -10.62
CA SER A 160 -21.87 15.50 -10.45
C SER A 160 -20.48 15.17 -9.88
N SER A 161 -19.48 16.00 -10.21
CA SER A 161 -18.12 15.88 -9.64
C SER A 161 -18.12 15.93 -8.12
N SER A 162 -18.98 16.77 -7.53
CA SER A 162 -19.10 16.88 -6.06
C SER A 162 -19.63 15.61 -5.44
N TRP A 163 -20.66 14.99 -6.05
CA TRP A 163 -21.19 13.71 -5.60
C TRP A 163 -20.12 12.62 -5.69
N LEU A 164 -19.44 12.53 -6.83
CA LEU A 164 -18.40 11.53 -7.04
C LEU A 164 -17.25 11.66 -6.01
N GLN A 165 -16.74 12.87 -5.79
CA GLN A 165 -15.67 13.10 -4.81
C GLN A 165 -16.07 12.72 -3.38
N HIS A 166 -17.30 13.11 -2.98
CA HIS A 166 -17.85 12.81 -1.66
C HIS A 166 -18.03 11.31 -1.47
N GLU A 167 -18.73 10.66 -2.40
CA GLU A 167 -19.08 9.25 -2.27
C GLU A 167 -17.84 8.34 -2.40
N PHE A 168 -16.93 8.66 -3.34
CA PHE A 168 -15.67 7.95 -3.45
C PHE A 168 -14.86 8.00 -2.15
N LYS A 169 -14.76 9.17 -1.52
CA LYS A 169 -14.06 9.31 -0.24
C LYS A 169 -14.75 8.54 0.89
N ASN A 170 -16.08 8.54 0.93
CA ASN A 170 -16.84 7.80 1.95
C ASN A 170 -16.61 6.29 1.84
N VAL A 171 -16.60 5.76 0.62
CA VAL A 171 -16.51 4.32 0.37
C VAL A 171 -15.07 3.81 0.39
N VAL A 172 -14.15 4.54 -0.24
CA VAL A 172 -12.74 4.12 -0.38
C VAL A 172 -11.87 4.60 0.79
N GLY A 173 -12.33 5.58 1.55
CA GLY A 173 -11.60 6.19 2.65
C GLY A 173 -10.62 7.28 2.22
N LEU A 174 -10.36 7.44 0.92
CA LEU A 174 -9.40 8.39 0.37
C LEU A 174 -10.01 9.25 -0.75
N PRO A 175 -9.55 10.51 -0.93
CA PRO A 175 -9.88 11.29 -2.11
C PRO A 175 -9.34 10.62 -3.40
N ILE A 176 -10.06 10.79 -4.52
CA ILE A 176 -9.66 10.26 -5.85
C ILE A 176 -8.21 10.59 -6.20
N ARG A 177 -7.75 11.82 -5.88
CA ARG A 177 -6.37 12.26 -6.14
C ARG A 177 -5.34 11.41 -5.39
N ALA A 178 -5.58 11.10 -4.11
CA ALA A 178 -4.70 10.28 -3.29
C ALA A 178 -4.70 8.82 -3.76
N PHE A 179 -5.89 8.30 -4.10
CA PHE A 179 -6.04 6.96 -4.67
C PHE A 179 -5.23 6.81 -5.97
N ARG A 180 -5.38 7.75 -6.91
CA ARG A 180 -4.61 7.76 -8.17
C ARG A 180 -3.10 7.84 -7.92
N LYS A 181 -2.67 8.68 -6.99
CA LYS A 181 -1.26 8.82 -6.60
C LYS A 181 -0.69 7.46 -6.16
N TRP A 182 -1.44 6.70 -5.35
CA TRP A 182 -1.04 5.37 -4.91
C TRP A 182 -0.87 4.39 -6.07
N PHE A 183 -1.85 4.30 -6.98
CA PHE A 183 -1.81 3.35 -8.10
C PHE A 183 -0.74 3.70 -9.15
N ARG A 184 -0.43 4.98 -9.35
CA ARG A 184 0.73 5.38 -10.16
C ARG A 184 2.04 4.91 -9.57
N ILE A 185 2.24 5.11 -8.26
CA ILE A 185 3.42 4.60 -7.57
C ILE A 185 3.50 3.08 -7.67
N LYS A 186 2.38 2.37 -7.44
CA LYS A 186 2.33 0.92 -7.57
C LYS A 186 2.69 0.45 -8.98
N SER A 187 2.18 1.08 -10.02
CA SER A 187 2.52 0.82 -11.42
C SER A 187 4.02 1.01 -11.70
N ALA A 188 4.61 2.13 -11.25
CA ALA A 188 6.04 2.36 -11.38
C ALA A 188 6.87 1.30 -10.67
N VAL A 189 6.49 0.90 -9.44
CA VAL A 189 7.17 -0.17 -8.69
C VAL A 189 7.09 -1.52 -9.43
N ILE A 190 5.97 -1.85 -10.04
CA ILE A 190 5.82 -3.05 -10.86
C ILE A 190 6.77 -3.01 -12.08
N ALA A 191 6.86 -1.87 -12.76
CA ALA A 191 7.77 -1.69 -13.89
C ALA A 191 9.24 -1.84 -13.47
N LEU A 192 9.64 -1.24 -12.35
CA LEU A 192 10.99 -1.37 -11.77
C LEU A 192 11.33 -2.84 -11.45
N LYS A 193 10.40 -3.59 -10.87
CA LYS A 193 10.58 -5.03 -10.61
C LYS A 193 10.77 -5.85 -11.88
N ARG A 194 10.22 -5.42 -13.00
CA ARG A 194 10.38 -6.04 -14.33
C ARG A 194 11.67 -5.60 -15.03
N GLY A 195 12.50 -4.77 -14.36
CA GLY A 195 13.80 -4.34 -14.87
C GLY A 195 13.78 -3.02 -15.64
N ALA A 196 12.68 -2.26 -15.61
CA ALA A 196 12.64 -0.93 -16.19
C ALA A 196 13.62 0.01 -15.47
N SER A 197 14.17 1.00 -16.19
CA SER A 197 14.90 2.09 -15.56
C SER A 197 13.96 2.97 -14.74
N LEU A 198 14.53 3.77 -13.80
CA LEU A 198 13.72 4.74 -13.04
C LEU A 198 12.99 5.75 -13.95
N ALA A 199 13.61 6.14 -15.05
CA ALA A 199 13.00 7.06 -16.01
C ALA A 199 11.85 6.41 -16.77
N ASP A 200 12.06 5.19 -17.29
CA ASP A 200 11.03 4.45 -18.03
C ASP A 200 9.84 4.08 -17.13
N ALA A 201 10.11 3.64 -15.91
CA ALA A 201 9.08 3.32 -14.93
C ALA A 201 8.24 4.55 -14.55
N ALA A 202 8.88 5.72 -14.41
CA ALA A 202 8.19 6.97 -14.13
C ALA A 202 7.25 7.35 -15.30
N LEU A 203 7.74 7.32 -16.52
CA LEU A 203 6.95 7.67 -17.70
C LEU A 203 5.80 6.69 -17.92
N ALA A 204 6.06 5.38 -17.81
CA ALA A 204 5.04 4.34 -17.96
C ALA A 204 3.92 4.44 -16.92
N ALA A 205 4.21 4.99 -15.75
CA ALA A 205 3.22 5.20 -14.68
C ALA A 205 2.53 6.59 -14.73
N GLY A 206 2.75 7.38 -15.78
CA GLY A 206 2.12 8.69 -15.97
C GLY A 206 2.71 9.81 -15.13
N PHE A 207 3.96 9.68 -14.66
CA PHE A 207 4.71 10.80 -14.10
C PHE A 207 5.31 11.66 -15.23
N TYR A 208 5.45 12.95 -14.97
CA TYR A 208 6.01 13.87 -15.93
C TYR A 208 7.48 13.52 -16.28
N ASP A 209 8.26 13.18 -15.24
CA ASP A 209 9.65 12.77 -15.35
C ASP A 209 10.07 11.92 -14.13
N GLN A 210 11.33 11.45 -14.13
CA GLN A 210 11.94 10.71 -13.03
C GLN A 210 12.01 11.53 -11.73
N ALA A 211 12.22 12.84 -11.80
CA ALA A 211 12.32 13.70 -10.62
C ALA A 211 10.98 13.82 -9.91
N HIS A 212 9.89 14.00 -10.68
CA HIS A 212 8.52 13.99 -10.16
C HIS A 212 8.19 12.66 -9.47
N PHE A 213 8.50 11.52 -10.10
CA PHE A 213 8.35 10.19 -9.48
C PHE A 213 9.16 10.08 -8.19
N THR A 214 10.44 10.46 -8.21
CA THR A 214 11.34 10.37 -7.06
C THR A 214 10.84 11.19 -5.87
N ASN A 215 10.35 12.40 -6.11
CA ASN A 215 9.80 13.27 -5.08
C ASN A 215 8.52 12.67 -4.47
N MET A 216 7.62 12.18 -5.32
CA MET A 216 6.39 11.55 -4.86
C MET A 216 6.64 10.24 -4.11
N PHE A 217 7.61 9.44 -4.53
CA PHE A 217 8.02 8.24 -3.84
C PHE A 217 8.57 8.55 -2.44
N ARG A 218 9.42 9.59 -2.32
CA ARG A 218 9.93 10.04 -1.00
C ARG A 218 8.82 10.55 -0.09
N GLU A 219 7.87 11.28 -0.62
CA GLU A 219 6.73 11.79 0.13
C GLU A 219 5.88 10.66 0.74
N ILE A 220 5.74 9.54 0.01
CA ILE A 220 4.93 8.38 0.44
C ILE A 220 5.71 7.41 1.32
N PHE A 221 7.01 7.20 1.05
CA PHE A 221 7.78 6.14 1.69
C PHE A 221 8.94 6.64 2.57
N GLY A 222 9.20 7.95 2.60
CA GLY A 222 10.31 8.53 3.38
C GLY A 222 11.71 8.22 2.85
N ILE A 223 11.83 7.58 1.67
CA ILE A 223 13.07 7.07 1.08
C ILE A 223 13.04 7.24 -0.44
N SER A 224 14.20 7.33 -1.09
CA SER A 224 14.26 7.42 -2.54
C SER A 224 14.06 6.05 -3.24
N PRO A 225 13.52 6.01 -4.47
CA PRO A 225 13.44 4.78 -5.24
C PRO A 225 14.80 4.12 -5.45
N SER A 226 15.86 4.90 -5.66
CA SER A 226 17.21 4.38 -5.88
C SER A 226 17.80 3.69 -4.66
N ALA A 227 17.42 4.07 -3.43
CA ALA A 227 17.82 3.40 -2.22
C ALA A 227 17.12 2.05 -2.02
N VAL A 228 15.97 1.87 -2.67
CA VAL A 228 15.16 0.64 -2.59
C VAL A 228 15.45 -0.31 -3.75
N PHE A 229 15.62 0.23 -4.97
CA PHE A 229 15.80 -0.53 -6.21
C PHE A 229 17.24 -0.47 -6.75
N GLY A 230 18.17 0.15 -6.01
CA GLY A 230 19.59 0.23 -6.38
C GLY A 230 20.29 -1.13 -6.34
N LYS A 231 21.44 -1.22 -7.02
CA LYS A 231 22.22 -2.46 -7.07
C LYS A 231 22.81 -2.77 -5.68
N GLY A 232 22.57 -3.98 -5.15
CA GLY A 232 23.24 -4.54 -3.99
C GLY A 232 22.39 -4.92 -2.79
N GLU A 233 21.11 -4.55 -2.75
CA GLU A 233 20.20 -4.92 -1.67
C GLU A 233 19.32 -6.11 -2.08
N THR A 234 19.35 -7.20 -1.30
CA THR A 234 18.41 -8.32 -1.49
C THR A 234 17.10 -7.98 -0.79
N ILE A 235 16.19 -7.42 -1.55
CA ILE A 235 14.87 -7.04 -1.08
C ILE A 235 13.84 -7.99 -1.69
N HIS A 236 13.07 -8.63 -0.83
CA HIS A 236 12.00 -9.53 -1.23
C HIS A 236 10.70 -8.73 -1.39
N TRP A 237 10.23 -8.62 -2.62
CA TRP A 237 9.00 -7.91 -2.95
C TRP A 237 7.89 -8.88 -3.35
N TYR A 238 6.74 -8.71 -2.74
CA TYR A 238 5.50 -9.32 -3.20
C TYR A 238 4.47 -8.23 -3.45
N ILE A 239 3.90 -8.19 -4.66
CA ILE A 239 2.82 -7.29 -5.04
C ILE A 239 1.64 -8.15 -5.43
N GLN A 240 0.59 -8.09 -4.64
CA GLN A 240 -0.66 -8.79 -4.91
C GLN A 240 -1.55 -7.91 -5.79
N ASN A 241 -1.98 -8.45 -6.92
CA ASN A 241 -2.96 -7.80 -7.80
C ASN A 241 -4.38 -8.34 -7.59
N GLU A 242 -4.52 -9.55 -7.01
CA GLU A 242 -5.78 -10.28 -6.91
C GLU A 242 -6.84 -9.61 -6.02
N GLU A 243 -6.45 -8.85 -4.99
CA GLU A 243 -7.43 -8.17 -4.12
C GLU A 243 -8.22 -7.10 -4.86
N MET A 244 -7.55 -6.31 -5.71
CA MET A 244 -8.25 -5.34 -6.53
C MET A 244 -9.08 -6.02 -7.63
N GLU A 245 -8.66 -7.16 -8.17
CA GLU A 245 -9.49 -7.95 -9.07
C GLU A 245 -10.78 -8.45 -8.38
N LYS A 246 -10.73 -8.82 -7.11
CA LYS A 246 -11.93 -9.21 -6.33
C LYS A 246 -12.88 -8.02 -6.12
N ILE A 247 -12.35 -6.83 -5.85
CA ILE A 247 -13.14 -5.60 -5.70
C ILE A 247 -13.75 -5.18 -7.05
N LEU A 248 -12.98 -5.30 -8.13
CA LEU A 248 -13.39 -4.89 -9.48
C LEU A 248 -14.25 -5.93 -10.21
N ASN A 249 -14.25 -7.19 -9.78
CA ASN A 249 -15.02 -8.28 -10.39
C ASN A 249 -15.83 -9.08 -9.34
N PRO A 250 -16.81 -8.46 -8.66
CA PRO A 250 -17.64 -9.15 -7.67
C PRO A 250 -18.45 -10.33 -8.23
N LEU A 251 -18.54 -10.46 -9.56
CA LEU A 251 -19.29 -11.50 -10.26
C LEU A 251 -18.44 -12.67 -10.80
N ARG A 252 -17.12 -12.63 -10.68
CA ARG A 252 -16.31 -13.84 -10.93
C ARG A 252 -16.54 -14.82 -9.80
N LYS A 253 -17.54 -15.71 -9.98
CA LYS A 253 -17.67 -16.93 -9.18
C LYS A 253 -16.30 -17.60 -9.14
N ILE A 254 -15.73 -17.78 -7.95
CA ILE A 254 -14.59 -18.63 -7.71
C ILE A 254 -14.98 -20.00 -8.25
N PRO A 255 -14.23 -20.60 -9.20
CA PRO A 255 -14.49 -21.98 -9.59
C PRO A 255 -14.33 -22.84 -8.34
N SER A 256 -15.36 -23.63 -8.07
CA SER A 256 -15.44 -24.64 -7.00
C SER A 256 -14.35 -25.69 -7.14
#